data_f988ddd8209d0fdde0d669853b5563b5
#
_entry.id   f988ddd8209d0fdde0d669853b5563b5
#
_cell.length_a   1.000
_cell.length_b   1.000
_cell.length_c   1.000
_cell.angle_alpha   90.00
_cell.angle_beta   90.00
_cell.angle_gamma   90.00
#
_symmetry.space_group_name_H-M   'P 1'
#
loop_
_entity.id
_entity.type
_entity.pdbx_description
1 polymer ?
#
loop_
_entity_poly.entity_id
_entity_poly.type
_entity_poly.pdbx_seq_one_letter_code
_entity_poly.pdbx_strand_id
1 'polypeptide(L)'
;DKEPFSREAVDKMLPVDVYVGGAEHACMHLLYARFFTKALRDMGYLDFSEPFKRLVHQGVILGPDGNRMSKSHGNIVSPDEYVETYGSDAFRMYLMFGFSYTEGGPWNDDGIKAIAKFLDRVEKLTLKISESKTGKDAAYGAEEKALDYAKNYAIDRVTRDLEAFSFNTAIARIME
;
A
#
# COMPACT_ATOMS: atom_id res chain seq x y z
N ASP A 1 -16.33 21.10 25.30
CA ASP A 1 -15.18 21.59 24.53
C ASP A 1 -15.40 23.06 24.21
N LYS A 2 -14.40 23.91 24.50
CA LYS A 2 -14.46 25.35 24.28
C LYS A 2 -13.85 25.78 22.95
N GLU A 3 -13.06 24.91 22.34
CA GLU A 3 -12.32 25.14 21.11
C GLU A 3 -12.58 24.02 20.09
N PRO A 4 -12.59 24.30 18.78
CA PRO A 4 -12.89 23.31 17.75
C PRO A 4 -11.81 22.23 17.64
N PHE A 5 -10.54 22.54 17.98
CA PHE A 5 -9.41 21.64 17.98
C PHE A 5 -8.25 22.17 18.83
N SER A 6 -7.31 21.31 19.21
CA SER A 6 -6.09 21.71 19.92
C SER A 6 -5.06 22.27 18.94
N ARG A 7 -4.55 23.46 19.18
CA ARG A 7 -3.48 24.08 18.38
C ARG A 7 -2.22 23.22 18.37
N GLU A 8 -1.82 22.69 19.52
CA GLU A 8 -0.66 21.82 19.65
C GLU A 8 -0.78 20.56 18.77
N ALA A 9 -1.97 19.94 18.74
CA ALA A 9 -2.23 18.77 17.90
C ALA A 9 -2.16 19.12 16.42
N VAL A 10 -2.69 20.28 16.02
CA VAL A 10 -2.64 20.77 14.64
C VAL A 10 -1.19 20.98 14.19
N ASP A 11 -0.41 21.71 14.98
CA ASP A 11 0.98 22.04 14.65
C ASP A 11 1.87 20.78 14.53
N LYS A 12 1.52 19.72 15.26
CA LYS A 12 2.21 18.44 15.22
C LYS A 12 1.79 17.55 14.04
N MET A 13 0.51 17.57 13.68
CA MET A 13 -0.09 16.58 12.76
C MET A 13 -0.39 17.12 11.37
N LEU A 14 -0.44 18.42 11.18
CA LEU A 14 -0.81 19.05 9.92
C LEU A 14 0.28 20.01 9.40
N PRO A 15 0.33 20.26 8.08
CA PRO A 15 -0.44 19.60 7.03
C PRO A 15 -0.07 18.11 6.87
N VAL A 16 -1.02 17.29 6.42
CA VAL A 16 -0.85 15.84 6.23
C VAL A 16 0.26 15.56 5.21
N ASP A 17 1.17 14.65 5.51
CA ASP A 17 2.32 14.38 4.65
C ASP A 17 1.93 13.73 3.32
N VAL A 18 1.08 12.71 3.36
CA VAL A 18 0.60 12.02 2.16
C VAL A 18 -0.90 11.76 2.27
N TYR A 19 -1.64 12.16 1.26
CA TYR A 19 -3.07 11.92 1.16
C TYR A 19 -3.38 11.07 -0.06
N VAL A 20 -4.11 9.98 0.14
CA VAL A 20 -4.41 9.00 -0.91
C VAL A 20 -5.91 8.98 -1.17
N GLY A 21 -6.30 9.01 -2.45
CA GLY A 21 -7.70 8.93 -2.83
C GLY A 21 -7.90 8.92 -4.34
N GLY A 22 -9.14 8.67 -4.77
CA GLY A 22 -9.49 8.68 -6.19
C GLY A 22 -9.42 10.09 -6.81
N ALA A 23 -9.07 10.16 -8.08
CA ALA A 23 -8.96 11.42 -8.82
C ALA A 23 -10.29 12.21 -8.91
N GLU A 24 -11.44 11.53 -8.82
CA GLU A 24 -12.78 12.14 -8.79
C GLU A 24 -12.97 13.10 -7.61
N HIS A 25 -12.24 12.91 -6.52
CA HIS A 25 -12.33 13.79 -5.35
C HIS A 25 -11.72 15.18 -5.57
N ALA A 26 -11.01 15.41 -6.68
CA ALA A 26 -10.46 16.72 -7.01
C ALA A 26 -11.57 17.82 -7.07
N CYS A 27 -12.72 17.48 -7.65
CA CYS A 27 -13.89 18.38 -7.75
C CYS A 27 -14.90 18.23 -6.61
N MET A 28 -14.63 17.35 -5.62
CA MET A 28 -15.52 17.04 -4.50
C MET A 28 -14.83 17.31 -3.18
N HIS A 29 -14.41 16.26 -2.49
CA HIS A 29 -13.81 16.33 -1.17
C HIS A 29 -12.57 17.24 -1.11
N LEU A 30 -11.66 17.16 -2.09
CA LEU A 30 -10.43 17.96 -2.06
C LEU A 30 -10.69 19.46 -2.22
N LEU A 31 -11.69 19.83 -3.00
CA LEU A 31 -12.11 21.22 -3.13
C LEU A 31 -12.57 21.78 -1.79
N TYR A 32 -13.42 21.04 -1.07
CA TYR A 32 -13.88 21.45 0.25
C TYR A 32 -12.79 21.47 1.29
N ALA A 33 -11.92 20.44 1.31
CA ALA A 33 -10.80 20.39 2.26
C ALA A 33 -9.87 21.61 2.11
N ARG A 34 -9.53 21.96 0.87
CA ARG A 34 -8.69 23.12 0.56
C ARG A 34 -9.37 24.44 0.91
N PHE A 35 -10.65 24.58 0.58
CA PHE A 35 -11.43 25.77 0.91
C PHE A 35 -11.48 25.96 2.44
N PHE A 36 -11.81 24.92 3.18
CA PHE A 36 -11.90 24.96 4.64
C PHE A 36 -10.55 25.33 5.28
N THR A 37 -9.46 24.73 4.80
CA THR A 37 -8.11 25.05 5.28
C THR A 37 -7.77 26.52 5.06
N LYS A 38 -8.08 27.08 3.88
CA LYS A 38 -7.84 28.48 3.58
C LYS A 38 -8.69 29.41 4.44
N ALA A 39 -9.96 29.08 4.64
CA ALA A 39 -10.86 29.86 5.51
C ALA A 39 -10.36 29.86 6.97
N LEU A 40 -9.96 28.72 7.51
CA LEU A 40 -9.41 28.62 8.87
C LEU A 40 -8.08 29.39 9.01
N ARG A 41 -7.23 29.39 7.97
CA ARG A 41 -6.01 30.21 7.94
C ARG A 41 -6.36 31.70 7.97
N ASP A 42 -7.30 32.14 7.13
CA ASP A 42 -7.70 33.54 7.05
C ASP A 42 -8.37 34.04 8.35
N MET A 43 -8.95 33.13 9.12
CA MET A 43 -9.48 33.38 10.47
C MET A 43 -8.40 33.33 11.57
N GLY A 44 -7.14 33.01 11.24
CA GLY A 44 -6.02 32.93 12.19
C GLY A 44 -5.93 31.62 12.99
N TYR A 45 -6.67 30.59 12.60
CA TYR A 45 -6.62 29.27 13.26
C TYR A 45 -5.49 28.38 12.74
N LEU A 46 -5.01 28.60 11.52
CA LEU A 46 -3.95 27.81 10.87
C LEU A 46 -2.88 28.71 10.27
N ASP A 47 -1.64 28.21 10.15
CA ASP A 47 -0.51 28.92 9.55
C ASP A 47 -0.18 28.45 8.13
N PHE A 48 -0.91 27.46 7.61
CA PHE A 48 -0.73 26.89 6.29
C PHE A 48 -2.01 27.02 5.46
N SER A 49 -1.88 26.94 4.13
CA SER A 49 -2.96 27.15 3.17
C SER A 49 -3.40 25.90 2.41
N GLU A 50 -2.61 24.83 2.49
CA GLU A 50 -2.90 23.56 1.83
C GLU A 50 -2.94 22.42 2.87
N PRO A 51 -3.99 21.58 2.89
CA PRO A 51 -4.17 20.55 3.91
C PRO A 51 -3.22 19.36 3.74
N PHE A 52 -2.71 19.13 2.50
CA PHE A 52 -1.91 17.97 2.13
C PHE A 52 -0.61 18.41 1.45
N LYS A 53 0.54 17.85 1.88
CA LYS A 53 1.84 18.11 1.27
C LYS A 53 2.01 17.37 -0.06
N ARG A 54 1.51 16.12 -0.10
CA ARG A 54 1.56 15.25 -1.29
C ARG A 54 0.21 14.57 -1.47
N LEU A 55 -0.30 14.60 -2.69
CA LEU A 55 -1.50 13.88 -3.10
C LEU A 55 -1.09 12.72 -4.01
N VAL A 56 -1.60 11.53 -3.72
CA VAL A 56 -1.42 10.35 -4.55
C VAL A 56 -2.79 9.85 -4.99
N HIS A 57 -3.04 9.86 -6.30
CA HIS A 57 -4.25 9.27 -6.85
C HIS A 57 -4.05 7.76 -7.01
N GLN A 58 -4.95 7.01 -6.39
CA GLN A 58 -5.02 5.57 -6.61
C GLN A 58 -5.75 5.26 -7.91
N GLY A 59 -5.32 4.18 -8.59
CA GLY A 59 -6.00 3.66 -9.77
C GLY A 59 -7.34 3.00 -9.43
N VAL A 60 -8.13 2.73 -10.46
CA VAL A 60 -9.41 2.03 -10.33
C VAL A 60 -9.23 0.55 -10.65
N ILE A 61 -9.70 -0.32 -9.76
CA ILE A 61 -9.78 -1.75 -10.04
C ILE A 61 -11.06 -1.99 -10.85
N LEU A 62 -10.88 -2.54 -12.03
CA LEU A 62 -11.95 -2.86 -12.97
C LEU A 62 -12.47 -4.28 -12.70
N GLY A 63 -13.69 -4.55 -13.13
CA GLY A 63 -14.22 -5.91 -13.12
C GLY A 63 -13.46 -6.84 -14.06
N PRO A 64 -13.72 -8.17 -14.01
CA PRO A 64 -13.09 -9.14 -14.89
C PRO A 64 -13.35 -8.87 -16.38
N ASP A 65 -14.39 -8.12 -16.69
CA ASP A 65 -14.79 -7.66 -18.02
C ASP A 65 -14.02 -6.41 -18.50
N GLY A 66 -13.10 -5.88 -17.68
CA GLY A 66 -12.34 -4.66 -17.97
C GLY A 66 -13.11 -3.36 -17.80
N ASN A 67 -14.35 -3.41 -17.30
CA ASN A 67 -15.17 -2.23 -17.05
C ASN A 67 -15.17 -1.84 -15.57
N ARG A 68 -15.53 -0.59 -15.28
CA ARG A 68 -15.72 -0.13 -13.90
C ARG A 68 -16.77 -0.99 -13.21
N MET A 69 -16.46 -1.47 -12.00
CA MET A 69 -17.39 -2.27 -11.22
C MET A 69 -18.65 -1.49 -10.86
N SER A 70 -19.81 -2.09 -11.10
CA SER A 70 -21.10 -1.50 -10.80
C SER A 70 -22.12 -2.58 -10.43
N LYS A 71 -22.97 -2.31 -9.43
CA LYS A 71 -24.08 -3.21 -9.05
C LYS A 71 -25.02 -3.48 -10.19
N SER A 72 -25.27 -2.47 -11.03
CA SER A 72 -26.16 -2.60 -12.19
C SER A 72 -25.60 -3.47 -13.31
N HIS A 73 -24.29 -3.57 -13.42
CA HIS A 73 -23.62 -4.43 -14.42
C HIS A 73 -23.34 -5.84 -13.92
N GLY A 74 -23.49 -6.10 -12.61
CA GLY A 74 -23.23 -7.41 -12.02
C GLY A 74 -21.78 -7.88 -12.07
N ASN A 75 -20.83 -6.96 -12.30
CA ASN A 75 -19.41 -7.23 -12.44
C ASN A 75 -18.59 -6.89 -11.17
N ILE A 76 -19.27 -6.79 -10.03
CA ILE A 76 -18.63 -6.49 -8.76
C ILE A 76 -17.93 -7.74 -8.25
N VAL A 77 -16.68 -7.54 -7.78
CA VAL A 77 -15.91 -8.54 -7.04
C VAL A 77 -16.07 -8.24 -5.55
N SER A 78 -16.65 -9.19 -4.78
CA SER A 78 -16.77 -9.06 -3.33
C SER A 78 -15.46 -9.44 -2.64
N PRO A 79 -14.91 -8.59 -1.78
CA PRO A 79 -13.73 -8.96 -0.96
C PRO A 79 -13.95 -10.17 -0.06
N ASP A 80 -15.18 -10.35 0.44
CA ASP A 80 -15.51 -11.35 1.48
C ASP A 80 -15.18 -12.78 1.04
N GLU A 81 -15.55 -13.15 -0.18
CA GLU A 81 -15.28 -14.49 -0.74
C GLU A 81 -13.78 -14.81 -0.82
N TYR A 82 -12.98 -13.80 -1.17
CA TYR A 82 -11.52 -13.96 -1.28
C TYR A 82 -10.84 -13.96 0.09
N VAL A 83 -11.32 -13.15 1.01
CA VAL A 83 -10.82 -13.15 2.40
C VAL A 83 -11.15 -14.45 3.11
N GLU A 84 -12.34 -14.99 2.92
CA GLU A 84 -12.74 -16.30 3.47
C GLU A 84 -11.92 -17.44 2.88
N THR A 85 -11.60 -17.38 1.58
CA THR A 85 -10.89 -18.46 0.87
C THR A 85 -9.38 -18.42 1.07
N TYR A 86 -8.76 -17.22 0.98
CA TYR A 86 -7.30 -17.05 0.92
C TYR A 86 -6.71 -16.31 2.11
N GLY A 87 -7.55 -15.75 2.97
CA GLY A 87 -7.14 -14.90 4.08
C GLY A 87 -6.95 -13.43 3.70
N SER A 88 -7.03 -12.57 4.70
CA SER A 88 -6.92 -11.11 4.54
C SER A 88 -5.55 -10.67 4.01
N ASP A 89 -4.48 -11.35 4.40
CA ASP A 89 -3.12 -10.97 3.99
C ASP A 89 -2.88 -11.25 2.51
N ALA A 90 -3.35 -12.39 2.00
CA ALA A 90 -3.28 -12.70 0.57
C ALA A 90 -4.10 -11.70 -0.25
N PHE A 91 -5.30 -11.35 0.21
CA PHE A 91 -6.14 -10.37 -0.46
C PHE A 91 -5.49 -8.97 -0.50
N ARG A 92 -5.01 -8.48 0.64
CA ARG A 92 -4.34 -7.17 0.73
C ARG A 92 -3.06 -7.11 -0.11
N MET A 93 -2.26 -8.18 -0.07
CA MET A 93 -1.04 -8.26 -0.87
C MET A 93 -1.35 -8.29 -2.36
N TYR A 94 -2.42 -9.00 -2.77
CA TYR A 94 -2.86 -9.02 -4.16
C TYR A 94 -3.29 -7.63 -4.65
N LEU A 95 -4.03 -6.86 -3.85
CA LEU A 95 -4.41 -5.49 -4.21
C LEU A 95 -3.22 -4.57 -4.46
N MET A 96 -2.08 -4.84 -3.82
CA MET A 96 -0.85 -4.07 -4.02
C MET A 96 0.03 -4.61 -5.15
N PHE A 97 -0.07 -5.91 -5.46
CA PHE A 97 0.77 -6.58 -6.43
C PHE A 97 0.15 -6.67 -7.82
N GLY A 98 -1.16 -6.92 -7.89
CA GLY A 98 -1.85 -7.24 -9.14
C GLY A 98 -1.94 -6.10 -10.15
N PHE A 99 -1.71 -4.86 -9.71
CA PHE A 99 -1.88 -3.66 -10.53
C PHE A 99 -0.80 -2.62 -10.20
N SER A 100 -0.58 -1.68 -11.15
CA SER A 100 0.04 -0.41 -10.82
C SER A 100 -0.89 0.35 -9.85
N TYR A 101 -0.35 0.79 -8.72
CA TYR A 101 -1.16 1.42 -7.67
C TYR A 101 -1.89 2.69 -8.16
N THR A 102 -1.25 3.45 -9.05
CA THR A 102 -1.78 4.71 -9.59
C THR A 102 -2.62 4.54 -10.85
N GLU A 103 -2.46 3.44 -11.57
CA GLU A 103 -3.19 3.19 -12.82
C GLU A 103 -4.39 2.27 -12.62
N GLY A 104 -4.28 1.31 -11.69
CA GLY A 104 -5.27 0.25 -11.51
C GLY A 104 -5.16 -0.84 -12.55
N GLY A 105 -6.25 -1.56 -12.79
CA GLY A 105 -6.32 -2.61 -13.80
C GLY A 105 -7.48 -3.57 -13.60
N PRO A 106 -7.69 -4.52 -14.52
CA PRO A 106 -8.77 -5.49 -14.42
C PRO A 106 -8.48 -6.55 -13.34
N TRP A 107 -9.52 -6.94 -12.62
CA TRP A 107 -9.45 -8.02 -11.65
C TRP A 107 -9.10 -9.36 -12.34
N ASN A 108 -8.23 -10.14 -11.69
CA ASN A 108 -7.81 -11.46 -12.15
C ASN A 108 -7.72 -12.44 -10.98
N ASP A 109 -8.56 -13.47 -10.99
CA ASP A 109 -8.63 -14.49 -9.93
C ASP A 109 -7.35 -15.34 -9.82
N ASP A 110 -6.60 -15.51 -10.88
CA ASP A 110 -5.36 -16.29 -10.83
C ASP A 110 -4.23 -15.55 -10.10
N GLY A 111 -4.30 -14.22 -10.08
CA GLY A 111 -3.32 -13.39 -9.37
C GLY A 111 -3.33 -13.64 -7.86
N ILE A 112 -4.50 -13.72 -7.23
CA ILE A 112 -4.58 -13.97 -5.79
C ILE A 112 -4.14 -15.38 -5.40
N LYS A 113 -4.39 -16.38 -6.27
CA LYS A 113 -3.89 -17.75 -6.06
C LYS A 113 -2.36 -17.81 -6.06
N ALA A 114 -1.71 -17.03 -6.92
CA ALA A 114 -0.25 -16.93 -6.94
C ALA A 114 0.31 -16.31 -5.65
N ILE A 115 -0.35 -15.27 -5.13
CA ILE A 115 0.00 -14.64 -3.86
C ILE A 115 -0.18 -15.62 -2.69
N ALA A 116 -1.29 -16.34 -2.61
CA ALA A 116 -1.52 -17.33 -1.55
C ALA A 116 -0.43 -18.41 -1.54
N LYS A 117 -0.03 -18.92 -2.71
CA LYS A 117 1.09 -19.86 -2.84
C LYS A 117 2.43 -19.27 -2.40
N PHE A 118 2.66 -18.00 -2.67
CA PHE A 118 3.88 -17.32 -2.20
C PHE A 118 3.90 -17.24 -0.67
N LEU A 119 2.82 -16.81 -0.04
CA LEU A 119 2.72 -16.74 1.42
C LEU A 119 2.90 -18.11 2.09
N ASP A 120 2.31 -19.17 1.54
CA ASP A 120 2.52 -20.55 2.00
C ASP A 120 4.01 -20.98 1.92
N ARG A 121 4.71 -20.58 0.86
CA ARG A 121 6.17 -20.81 0.75
C ARG A 121 6.96 -20.06 1.83
N VAL A 122 6.59 -18.81 2.11
CA VAL A 122 7.24 -17.99 3.15
C VAL A 122 7.03 -18.63 4.53
N GLU A 123 5.81 -19.05 4.84
CA GLU A 123 5.50 -19.75 6.09
C GLU A 123 6.35 -21.01 6.25
N LYS A 124 6.34 -21.89 5.24
CA LYS A 124 7.14 -23.13 5.24
C LYS A 124 8.64 -22.86 5.42
N LEU A 125 9.17 -21.83 4.76
CA LEU A 125 10.56 -21.44 4.91
C LEU A 125 10.86 -20.95 6.34
N THR A 126 9.99 -20.14 6.91
CA THR A 126 10.13 -19.61 8.27
C THR A 126 10.10 -20.74 9.31
N LEU A 127 9.19 -21.69 9.17
CA LEU A 127 9.13 -22.88 10.04
C LEU A 127 10.43 -23.68 9.94
N LYS A 128 10.89 -23.96 8.73
CA LYS A 128 12.17 -24.69 8.52
C LYS A 128 13.35 -23.98 9.15
N ILE A 129 13.43 -22.66 9.05
CA ILE A 129 14.51 -21.87 9.66
C ILE A 129 14.41 -21.92 11.19
N SER A 130 13.20 -21.80 11.75
CA SER A 130 13.00 -21.84 13.21
C SER A 130 13.36 -23.18 13.85
N GLU A 131 13.22 -24.27 13.10
CA GLU A 131 13.60 -25.61 13.53
C GLU A 131 15.10 -25.90 13.34
N SER A 132 15.78 -25.12 12.49
CA SER A 132 17.19 -25.30 12.23
C SER A 132 18.05 -24.84 13.41
N LYS A 133 18.90 -25.72 13.94
CA LYS A 133 19.92 -25.36 14.93
C LYS A 133 21.10 -24.73 14.18
N THR A 134 21.06 -23.42 13.96
CA THR A 134 22.22 -22.70 13.40
C THR A 134 23.32 -22.64 14.44
N GLY A 135 24.45 -23.30 14.16
CA GLY A 135 25.66 -23.16 14.97
C GLY A 135 26.23 -21.73 14.87
N LYS A 136 26.68 -21.18 15.99
CA LYS A 136 27.29 -19.84 16.06
C LYS A 136 28.62 -19.72 15.27
N ASP A 137 29.15 -20.83 14.78
CA ASP A 137 30.51 -20.94 14.20
C ASP A 137 30.45 -21.26 12.68
N ALA A 138 29.34 -20.98 11.98
CA ALA A 138 29.29 -21.14 10.54
C ALA A 138 30.25 -20.16 9.86
N ALA A 139 31.16 -20.69 9.03
CA ALA A 139 32.10 -19.86 8.31
C ALA A 139 31.37 -18.93 7.32
N TYR A 140 31.70 -17.64 7.36
CA TYR A 140 31.15 -16.66 6.43
C TYR A 140 31.85 -16.78 5.07
N GLY A 141 31.27 -17.57 4.18
CA GLY A 141 31.81 -17.92 2.86
C GLY A 141 31.22 -17.13 1.71
N ALA A 142 31.31 -17.69 0.50
CA ALA A 142 30.82 -17.05 -0.70
C ALA A 142 29.29 -17.00 -0.77
N GLU A 143 28.61 -18.03 -0.25
CA GLU A 143 27.14 -18.10 -0.25
C GLU A 143 26.53 -17.08 0.70
N GLU A 144 27.09 -16.91 1.89
CA GLU A 144 26.65 -15.90 2.86
C GLU A 144 26.86 -14.49 2.32
N LYS A 145 27.98 -14.24 1.61
CA LYS A 145 28.22 -12.94 0.93
C LYS A 145 27.20 -12.67 -0.17
N ALA A 146 26.85 -13.69 -0.96
CA ALA A 146 25.84 -13.57 -1.99
C ALA A 146 24.46 -13.28 -1.41
N LEU A 147 24.09 -13.95 -0.31
CA LEU A 147 22.86 -13.71 0.42
C LEU A 147 22.81 -12.29 1.03
N ASP A 148 23.91 -11.85 1.65
CA ASP A 148 24.00 -10.49 2.19
C ASP A 148 23.88 -9.42 1.10
N TYR A 149 24.46 -9.64 -0.06
CA TYR A 149 24.31 -8.77 -1.21
C TYR A 149 22.84 -8.72 -1.68
N ALA A 150 22.21 -9.88 -1.88
CA ALA A 150 20.82 -9.98 -2.33
C ALA A 150 19.87 -9.29 -1.32
N LYS A 151 20.06 -9.53 -0.02
CA LYS A 151 19.31 -8.89 1.06
C LYS A 151 19.42 -7.36 1.02
N ASN A 152 20.64 -6.82 0.98
CA ASN A 152 20.85 -5.38 0.97
C ASN A 152 20.37 -4.72 -0.32
N TYR A 153 20.51 -5.41 -1.46
CA TYR A 153 19.97 -4.97 -2.73
C TYR A 153 18.43 -4.91 -2.68
N ALA A 154 17.78 -5.94 -2.14
CA ALA A 154 16.33 -5.96 -1.97
C ALA A 154 15.87 -4.82 -1.05
N ILE A 155 16.53 -4.59 0.09
CA ILE A 155 16.20 -3.49 1.01
C ILE A 155 16.25 -2.14 0.29
N ASP A 156 17.34 -1.84 -0.45
CA ASP A 156 17.47 -0.57 -1.20
C ASP A 156 16.34 -0.40 -2.22
N ARG A 157 16.07 -1.44 -3.02
CA ARG A 157 15.07 -1.38 -4.07
C ARG A 157 13.65 -1.29 -3.54
N VAL A 158 13.31 -2.11 -2.56
CA VAL A 158 11.99 -2.09 -1.92
C VAL A 158 11.73 -0.74 -1.26
N THR A 159 12.72 -0.16 -0.58
CA THR A 159 12.58 1.16 0.03
C THR A 159 12.21 2.22 -1.01
N ARG A 160 12.94 2.28 -2.12
CA ARG A 160 12.65 3.23 -3.21
C ARG A 160 11.28 3.00 -3.85
N ASP A 161 10.93 1.75 -4.08
CA ASP A 161 9.64 1.39 -4.68
C ASP A 161 8.46 1.76 -3.75
N LEU A 162 8.61 1.57 -2.44
CA LEU A 162 7.61 1.99 -1.45
C LEU A 162 7.45 3.52 -1.39
N GLU A 163 8.54 4.27 -1.42
CA GLU A 163 8.51 5.74 -1.45
C GLU A 163 7.85 6.29 -2.73
N ALA A 164 8.00 5.55 -3.84
CA ALA A 164 7.39 5.86 -5.14
C ALA A 164 5.94 5.34 -5.29
N PHE A 165 5.39 4.64 -4.31
CA PHE A 165 4.09 3.93 -4.41
C PHE A 165 4.07 2.85 -5.50
N SER A 166 5.22 2.28 -5.83
CA SER A 166 5.39 1.16 -6.77
C SER A 166 5.33 -0.18 -6.03
N PHE A 167 4.20 -0.44 -5.37
CA PHE A 167 4.06 -1.62 -4.49
C PHE A 167 4.19 -2.94 -5.23
N ASN A 168 3.75 -3.01 -6.49
CA ASN A 168 3.87 -4.20 -7.32
C ASN A 168 5.34 -4.59 -7.56
N THR A 169 6.20 -3.62 -7.85
CA THR A 169 7.65 -3.87 -8.03
C THR A 169 8.34 -4.16 -6.71
N ALA A 170 7.96 -3.48 -5.62
CA ALA A 170 8.45 -3.78 -4.27
C ALA A 170 8.18 -5.25 -3.88
N ILE A 171 6.95 -5.73 -4.08
CA ILE A 171 6.56 -7.11 -3.80
C ILE A 171 7.31 -8.09 -4.72
N ALA A 172 7.45 -7.78 -6.02
CA ALA A 172 8.22 -8.61 -6.94
C ALA A 172 9.68 -8.81 -6.48
N ARG A 173 10.32 -7.74 -5.95
CA ARG A 173 11.68 -7.82 -5.38
C ARG A 173 11.79 -8.70 -4.14
N ILE A 174 10.73 -8.77 -3.34
CA ILE A 174 10.69 -9.65 -2.17
C ILE A 174 10.49 -11.12 -2.58
N MET A 175 9.84 -11.35 -3.73
CA MET A 175 9.59 -12.70 -4.25
C MET A 175 10.81 -13.33 -4.91
N GLU A 176 11.77 -12.55 -5.41
CA GLU A 176 13.06 -12.95 -5.97
C GLU A 176 14.01 -13.52 -4.90
#